data_5f0b2ca765b74abeaec76609f6a775e9
#
_entry.id   5f0b2ca765b74abeaec76609f6a775e9
#
_cell.length_a   1.000
_cell.length_b   1.000
_cell.length_c   1.000
_cell.angle_alpha   90.00
_cell.angle_beta   90.00
_cell.angle_gamma   90.00
#
_symmetry.space_group_name_H-M   'P 1'
#
loop_
_entity.id
_entity.type
_entity.pdbx_description
1 polymer ?
#
loop_
_entity_poly.entity_id
_entity_poly.type
_entity_poly.pdbx_seq_one_letter_code
_entity_poly.pdbx_strand_id
1 'polypeptide(L)'
;MEICVYYEKINEDSIRIKRVYASSPTIEIPEFIDGYIVREIGNYCFSKKEVDLSNSVLSHEIPSSYYECSGSDVECVKLSKTVTKLGDYAFYNCRKLKEIFLPSSLICIGSDVFMNCLRLNHIYYDCSIFCVTILKQILTQITWDIEVDFIDGSIFYPEYNGGYDEVGPAHIFALNIEGEGFRMRQCFKDSKIDFDGYDACFEKLCAEESESCIFHVAILRFMTGSERYIPYLRAHDLTSYLHTYKDICVMVEKLIEEKCMDVQALDVLISMEKDLETRTVLMELKNKKMETSSAYSFEDF
;
A
#
# COMPACT_ATOMS: atom_id res chain seq x y z
N MET A 1 8.03 7.04 -19.95
CA MET A 1 7.50 6.04 -20.91
C MET A 1 6.34 6.68 -21.63
N GLU A 2 6.30 6.55 -22.95
CA GLU A 2 5.24 7.18 -23.74
C GLU A 2 4.00 6.27 -23.73
N ILE A 3 2.83 6.83 -23.57
CA ILE A 3 1.54 6.11 -23.61
C ILE A 3 0.65 6.77 -24.68
N CYS A 4 -0.20 5.96 -25.32
CA CYS A 4 -1.29 6.48 -26.15
C CYS A 4 -2.59 6.33 -25.39
N VAL A 5 -3.47 7.31 -25.49
CA VAL A 5 -4.72 7.29 -24.78
C VAL A 5 -5.90 7.73 -25.64
N TYR A 6 -7.05 7.12 -25.37
CA TYR A 6 -8.32 7.74 -25.70
C TYR A 6 -8.76 8.60 -24.52
N TYR A 7 -9.09 9.85 -24.78
CA TYR A 7 -9.56 10.78 -23.77
C TYR A 7 -10.77 11.58 -24.23
N GLU A 8 -11.53 12.10 -23.29
CA GLU A 8 -12.59 13.08 -23.52
C GLU A 8 -12.30 14.37 -22.74
N LYS A 9 -12.71 15.51 -23.30
CA LYS A 9 -12.59 16.81 -22.62
C LYS A 9 -13.65 16.92 -21.55
N ILE A 10 -13.23 17.30 -20.34
CA ILE A 10 -14.14 17.62 -19.23
C ILE A 10 -14.52 19.11 -19.31
N ASN A 11 -13.55 19.95 -19.65
CA ASN A 11 -13.68 21.39 -19.87
C ASN A 11 -12.61 21.88 -20.85
N GLU A 12 -12.41 23.20 -20.95
CA GLU A 12 -11.45 23.81 -21.90
C GLU A 12 -10.00 23.38 -21.65
N ASP A 13 -9.61 23.09 -20.39
CA ASP A 13 -8.22 22.87 -19.99
C ASP A 13 -7.94 21.43 -19.51
N SER A 14 -8.95 20.59 -19.32
CA SER A 14 -8.77 19.29 -18.68
C SER A 14 -9.51 18.14 -19.35
N ILE A 15 -8.94 16.95 -19.15
CA ILE A 15 -9.39 15.71 -19.78
C ILE A 15 -9.58 14.58 -18.77
N ARG A 16 -10.40 13.62 -19.21
CA ARG A 16 -10.58 12.30 -18.63
C ARG A 16 -10.04 11.23 -19.58
N ILE A 17 -9.15 10.37 -19.07
CA ILE A 17 -8.64 9.23 -19.84
C ILE A 17 -9.69 8.11 -19.83
N LYS A 18 -10.01 7.60 -21.01
CA LYS A 18 -10.98 6.51 -21.23
C LYS A 18 -10.32 5.16 -21.46
N ARG A 19 -9.17 5.15 -22.16
CA ARG A 19 -8.37 3.96 -22.46
C ARG A 19 -6.88 4.32 -22.54
N VAL A 20 -6.04 3.37 -22.19
CA VAL A 20 -4.58 3.51 -22.24
C VAL A 20 -3.98 2.39 -23.05
N TYR A 21 -2.99 2.73 -23.89
CA TYR A 21 -2.17 1.82 -24.67
C TYR A 21 -0.70 2.08 -24.37
N ALA A 22 0.06 1.03 -24.09
CA ALA A 22 1.50 1.10 -23.83
C ALA A 22 2.19 -0.21 -24.24
N SER A 23 3.52 -0.22 -24.21
CA SER A 23 4.34 -1.41 -24.43
C SER A 23 4.80 -2.10 -23.13
N SER A 24 4.35 -1.62 -21.97
CA SER A 24 4.78 -2.08 -20.65
C SER A 24 3.57 -2.30 -19.73
N PRO A 25 3.61 -3.28 -18.81
CA PRO A 25 2.60 -3.48 -17.78
C PRO A 25 2.67 -2.44 -16.66
N THR A 26 3.74 -1.61 -16.62
CA THR A 26 3.89 -0.47 -15.72
C THR A 26 3.51 0.79 -16.46
N ILE A 27 2.48 1.48 -15.99
CA ILE A 27 1.87 2.64 -16.63
C ILE A 27 2.15 3.89 -15.78
N GLU A 28 2.68 4.93 -16.41
CA GLU A 28 2.82 6.25 -15.79
C GLU A 28 1.88 7.23 -16.51
N ILE A 29 0.88 7.73 -15.78
CA ILE A 29 -0.06 8.73 -16.30
C ILE A 29 0.59 10.10 -16.19
N PRO A 30 0.81 10.81 -17.32
CA PRO A 30 1.42 12.13 -17.30
C PRO A 30 0.48 13.21 -16.77
N GLU A 31 1.03 14.37 -16.43
CA GLU A 31 0.23 15.53 -16.01
C GLU A 31 -0.55 16.16 -17.17
N PHE A 32 0.00 16.10 -18.37
CA PHE A 32 -0.56 16.72 -19.59
C PHE A 32 -0.57 15.74 -20.76
N ILE A 33 -1.63 15.78 -21.56
CA ILE A 33 -1.76 15.10 -22.84
C ILE A 33 -2.34 16.11 -23.84
N ASP A 34 -1.70 16.29 -24.99
CA ASP A 34 -2.11 17.25 -26.03
C ASP A 34 -2.33 18.69 -25.52
N GLY A 35 -1.59 19.08 -24.45
CA GLY A 35 -1.71 20.37 -23.80
C GLY A 35 -2.83 20.48 -22.76
N TYR A 36 -3.64 19.43 -22.57
CA TYR A 36 -4.69 19.38 -21.57
C TYR A 36 -4.21 18.72 -20.27
N ILE A 37 -4.69 19.22 -19.14
CA ILE A 37 -4.40 18.64 -17.82
C ILE A 37 -5.18 17.32 -17.64
N VAL A 38 -4.50 16.26 -17.25
CA VAL A 38 -5.14 14.99 -16.91
C VAL A 38 -5.73 15.09 -15.50
N ARG A 39 -7.07 15.15 -15.40
CA ARG A 39 -7.79 15.28 -14.12
C ARG A 39 -8.47 14.02 -13.67
N GLU A 40 -8.94 13.19 -14.60
CA GLU A 40 -9.73 12.02 -14.25
C GLU A 40 -9.28 10.78 -15.00
N ILE A 41 -9.33 9.65 -14.31
CA ILE A 41 -9.34 8.31 -14.91
C ILE A 41 -10.80 7.89 -15.04
N GLY A 42 -11.22 7.55 -16.23
CA GLY A 42 -12.63 7.24 -16.55
C GLY A 42 -13.09 5.88 -16.02
N ASN A 43 -14.39 5.68 -16.06
CA ASN A 43 -15.01 4.41 -15.70
C ASN A 43 -14.45 3.29 -16.59
N TYR A 44 -14.12 2.15 -15.99
CA TYR A 44 -13.57 0.96 -16.67
C TYR A 44 -12.28 1.22 -17.47
N CYS A 45 -11.55 2.30 -17.21
CA CYS A 45 -10.39 2.72 -18.02
C CYS A 45 -9.35 1.61 -18.22
N PHE A 46 -9.02 0.86 -17.18
CA PHE A 46 -8.08 -0.28 -17.19
C PHE A 46 -8.79 -1.64 -17.17
N SER A 47 -10.10 -1.68 -17.33
CA SER A 47 -10.86 -2.93 -17.39
C SER A 47 -10.98 -3.44 -18.83
N LYS A 48 -11.08 -4.77 -19.02
CA LYS A 48 -11.41 -5.37 -20.33
C LYS A 48 -12.86 -5.15 -20.77
N LYS A 49 -13.68 -4.51 -19.93
CA LYS A 49 -15.03 -4.15 -20.31
C LYS A 49 -15.02 -3.08 -21.41
N GLU A 50 -15.89 -3.22 -22.40
CA GLU A 50 -16.05 -2.23 -23.45
C GLU A 50 -16.41 -0.86 -22.88
N VAL A 51 -15.77 0.17 -23.41
CA VAL A 51 -16.02 1.58 -23.08
C VAL A 51 -16.44 2.30 -24.34
N ASP A 52 -17.49 3.11 -24.25
CA ASP A 52 -17.89 3.97 -25.34
C ASP A 52 -16.82 5.04 -25.61
N LEU A 53 -16.20 4.98 -26.78
CA LEU A 53 -15.17 5.89 -27.25
C LEU A 53 -15.67 6.88 -28.32
N SER A 54 -16.98 6.90 -28.63
CA SER A 54 -17.58 7.69 -29.72
C SER A 54 -17.28 9.19 -29.63
N ASN A 55 -17.15 9.72 -28.40
CA ASN A 55 -16.81 11.12 -28.13
C ASN A 55 -15.37 11.33 -27.67
N SER A 56 -14.53 10.34 -27.88
CA SER A 56 -13.13 10.39 -27.41
C SER A 56 -12.18 10.77 -28.53
N VAL A 57 -11.09 11.42 -28.16
CA VAL A 57 -9.98 11.75 -29.03
C VAL A 57 -8.82 10.81 -28.72
N LEU A 58 -8.17 10.28 -29.76
CA LEU A 58 -6.93 9.54 -29.63
C LEU A 58 -5.75 10.52 -29.64
N SER A 59 -4.90 10.48 -28.61
CA SER A 59 -3.77 11.43 -28.47
C SER A 59 -2.78 11.36 -29.64
N HIS A 60 -2.47 10.18 -30.14
CA HIS A 60 -1.64 9.94 -31.31
C HIS A 60 -1.82 8.51 -31.81
N GLU A 61 -1.32 8.20 -33.00
CA GLU A 61 -1.42 6.86 -33.58
C GLU A 61 -0.80 5.80 -32.64
N ILE A 62 -1.53 4.70 -32.43
CA ILE A 62 -1.08 3.60 -31.54
C ILE A 62 0.00 2.79 -32.27
N PRO A 63 1.25 2.78 -31.77
CA PRO A 63 2.31 1.98 -32.35
C PRO A 63 1.97 0.48 -32.35
N SER A 64 2.42 -0.28 -33.34
CA SER A 64 2.16 -1.73 -33.43
C SER A 64 2.72 -2.56 -32.26
N SER A 65 3.68 -1.99 -31.52
CA SER A 65 4.26 -2.60 -30.30
C SER A 65 3.42 -2.36 -29.03
N TYR A 66 2.39 -1.49 -29.11
CA TYR A 66 1.55 -1.17 -27.96
C TYR A 66 0.32 -2.08 -27.93
N TYR A 67 -0.11 -2.39 -26.72
CA TYR A 67 -1.34 -3.13 -26.45
C TYR A 67 -2.25 -2.32 -25.52
N GLU A 68 -3.53 -2.64 -25.52
CA GLU A 68 -4.48 -2.06 -24.59
C GLU A 68 -4.14 -2.49 -23.16
N CYS A 69 -3.82 -1.51 -22.30
CA CYS A 69 -3.48 -1.75 -20.90
C CYS A 69 -4.77 -2.01 -20.10
N SER A 70 -5.20 -3.26 -20.05
CA SER A 70 -6.46 -3.63 -19.41
C SER A 70 -6.40 -5.00 -18.74
N GLY A 71 -7.12 -5.16 -17.63
CA GLY A 71 -7.22 -6.41 -16.92
C GLY A 71 -5.86 -6.96 -16.47
N SER A 72 -5.51 -8.16 -16.93
CA SER A 72 -4.26 -8.83 -16.54
C SER A 72 -3.00 -8.29 -17.23
N ASP A 73 -3.11 -7.26 -18.04
CA ASP A 73 -1.97 -6.66 -18.73
C ASP A 73 -1.40 -5.46 -17.96
N VAL A 74 -1.94 -5.16 -16.78
CA VAL A 74 -1.55 -4.05 -15.90
C VAL A 74 -0.97 -4.63 -14.61
N GLU A 75 0.27 -4.25 -14.25
CA GLU A 75 0.93 -4.68 -13.03
C GLU A 75 1.22 -3.54 -12.05
N CYS A 76 1.49 -2.34 -12.56
CA CYS A 76 1.74 -1.15 -11.75
C CYS A 76 1.17 0.08 -12.46
N VAL A 77 0.55 0.99 -11.71
CA VAL A 77 0.04 2.27 -12.24
C VAL A 77 0.48 3.42 -11.35
N LYS A 78 1.11 4.42 -11.97
CA LYS A 78 1.47 5.68 -11.30
C LYS A 78 0.59 6.79 -11.85
N LEU A 79 -0.23 7.37 -10.99
CA LEU A 79 -1.06 8.52 -11.31
C LEU A 79 -0.28 9.82 -11.09
N SER A 80 -0.42 10.77 -12.02
CA SER A 80 0.20 12.08 -11.86
C SER A 80 -0.47 12.90 -10.76
N LYS A 81 0.27 13.88 -10.24
CA LYS A 81 -0.20 14.80 -9.20
C LYS A 81 -1.38 15.69 -9.62
N THR A 82 -1.78 15.68 -10.88
CA THR A 82 -2.93 16.42 -11.40
C THR A 82 -4.24 15.63 -11.35
N VAL A 83 -4.18 14.30 -11.15
CA VAL A 83 -5.37 13.44 -11.09
C VAL A 83 -6.13 13.66 -9.79
N THR A 84 -7.41 13.98 -9.92
CA THR A 84 -8.29 14.28 -8.78
C THR A 84 -9.42 13.26 -8.60
N LYS A 85 -9.65 12.41 -9.62
CA LYS A 85 -10.76 11.45 -9.60
C LYS A 85 -10.42 10.13 -10.29
N LEU A 86 -10.84 9.03 -9.67
CA LEU A 86 -10.98 7.71 -10.28
C LEU A 86 -12.45 7.41 -10.53
N GLY A 87 -12.78 6.98 -11.74
CA GLY A 87 -14.12 6.57 -12.13
C GLY A 87 -14.51 5.19 -11.60
N ASP A 88 -15.81 4.86 -11.72
CA ASP A 88 -16.32 3.57 -11.28
C ASP A 88 -15.62 2.42 -12.04
N TYR A 89 -15.27 1.36 -11.31
CA TYR A 89 -14.65 0.16 -11.88
C TYR A 89 -13.38 0.43 -12.69
N ALA A 90 -12.65 1.53 -12.43
CA ALA A 90 -11.52 1.97 -13.25
C ALA A 90 -10.47 0.87 -13.44
N PHE A 91 -10.22 0.05 -12.42
CA PHE A 91 -9.29 -1.08 -12.42
C PHE A 91 -9.98 -2.45 -12.30
N TYR A 92 -11.27 -2.53 -12.62
CA TYR A 92 -12.02 -3.78 -12.49
C TYR A 92 -11.35 -4.95 -13.21
N ASN A 93 -11.13 -6.06 -12.48
CA ASN A 93 -10.44 -7.27 -12.97
C ASN A 93 -8.96 -7.06 -13.37
N CYS A 94 -8.27 -6.04 -12.87
CA CYS A 94 -6.81 -5.93 -13.03
C CYS A 94 -6.10 -6.93 -12.12
N ARG A 95 -6.22 -8.23 -12.43
CA ARG A 95 -5.80 -9.34 -11.57
C ARG A 95 -4.29 -9.44 -11.34
N LYS A 96 -3.47 -8.75 -12.13
CA LYS A 96 -2.02 -8.69 -11.96
C LYS A 96 -1.54 -7.37 -11.38
N LEU A 97 -2.42 -6.40 -11.18
CA LEU A 97 -2.09 -5.14 -10.52
C LEU A 97 -1.57 -5.44 -9.12
N LYS A 98 -0.34 -5.06 -8.83
CA LYS A 98 0.37 -5.26 -7.55
C LYS A 98 0.48 -3.97 -6.78
N GLU A 99 0.77 -2.88 -7.48
CA GLU A 99 1.13 -1.60 -6.92
C GLU A 99 0.38 -0.47 -7.60
N ILE A 100 -0.04 0.51 -6.81
CA ILE A 100 -0.60 1.75 -7.34
C ILE A 100 -0.04 2.96 -6.60
N PHE A 101 0.34 4.00 -7.36
CA PHE A 101 0.82 5.27 -6.82
C PHE A 101 -0.29 6.32 -6.95
N LEU A 102 -0.78 6.78 -5.82
CA LEU A 102 -1.89 7.73 -5.71
C LEU A 102 -1.37 9.11 -5.30
N PRO A 103 -1.75 10.17 -6.00
CA PRO A 103 -1.37 11.53 -5.63
C PRO A 103 -2.23 12.08 -4.48
N SER A 104 -1.68 13.01 -3.72
CA SER A 104 -2.41 13.76 -2.68
C SER A 104 -3.58 14.59 -3.22
N SER A 105 -3.57 14.91 -4.52
CA SER A 105 -4.66 15.59 -5.21
C SER A 105 -5.91 14.75 -5.41
N LEU A 106 -5.84 13.43 -5.22
CA LEU A 106 -6.98 12.52 -5.41
C LEU A 106 -8.01 12.74 -4.30
N ILE A 107 -9.18 13.23 -4.67
CA ILE A 107 -10.27 13.60 -3.73
C ILE A 107 -11.58 12.85 -3.99
N CYS A 108 -11.65 12.10 -5.09
CA CYS A 108 -12.85 11.36 -5.45
C CYS A 108 -12.50 9.98 -6.00
N ILE A 109 -13.14 8.96 -5.47
CA ILE A 109 -13.03 7.58 -5.94
C ILE A 109 -14.43 7.02 -6.20
N GLY A 110 -14.60 6.39 -7.35
CA GLY A 110 -15.85 5.73 -7.75
C GLY A 110 -16.11 4.44 -7.00
N SER A 111 -17.20 3.79 -7.36
CA SER A 111 -17.58 2.48 -6.82
C SER A 111 -16.68 1.38 -7.39
N ASP A 112 -16.34 0.40 -6.56
CA ASP A 112 -15.70 -0.87 -6.94
C ASP A 112 -14.47 -0.71 -7.85
N VAL A 113 -13.71 0.38 -7.63
CA VAL A 113 -12.54 0.75 -8.46
C VAL A 113 -11.54 -0.39 -8.55
N PHE A 114 -11.28 -1.08 -7.43
CA PHE A 114 -10.31 -2.17 -7.33
C PHE A 114 -10.95 -3.56 -7.28
N MET A 115 -12.22 -3.69 -7.66
CA MET A 115 -12.90 -4.98 -7.62
C MET A 115 -12.15 -6.04 -8.42
N ASN A 116 -11.86 -7.18 -7.77
CA ASN A 116 -11.07 -8.31 -8.31
C ASN A 116 -9.59 -7.99 -8.65
N CYS A 117 -9.00 -6.95 -8.05
CA CYS A 117 -7.56 -6.69 -8.11
C CYS A 117 -6.82 -7.50 -7.04
N LEU A 118 -6.98 -8.82 -7.01
CA LEU A 118 -6.57 -9.72 -5.92
C LEU A 118 -5.05 -9.79 -5.65
N ARG A 119 -4.23 -9.14 -6.47
CA ARG A 119 -2.77 -9.02 -6.28
C ARG A 119 -2.34 -7.63 -5.84
N LEU A 120 -3.26 -6.68 -5.77
CA LEU A 120 -2.96 -5.34 -5.28
C LEU A 120 -2.69 -5.42 -3.77
N ASN A 121 -1.43 -5.40 -3.41
CA ASN A 121 -0.98 -5.51 -2.02
C ASN A 121 -0.23 -4.26 -1.54
N HIS A 122 -0.01 -3.27 -2.43
CA HIS A 122 0.74 -2.07 -2.09
C HIS A 122 0.12 -0.80 -2.71
N ILE A 123 -0.10 0.19 -1.86
CA ILE A 123 -0.53 1.53 -2.26
C ILE A 123 0.52 2.53 -1.80
N TYR A 124 1.13 3.26 -2.74
CA TYR A 124 1.95 4.43 -2.44
C TYR A 124 1.07 5.67 -2.51
N TYR A 125 0.84 6.32 -1.38
CA TYR A 125 -0.02 7.49 -1.31
C TYR A 125 0.81 8.74 -0.98
N ASP A 126 0.95 9.65 -1.96
CA ASP A 126 1.77 10.86 -1.87
C ASP A 126 1.15 11.91 -0.94
N CYS A 127 0.95 11.55 0.32
CA CYS A 127 0.49 12.43 1.38
C CYS A 127 1.09 11.98 2.73
N SER A 128 0.92 12.81 3.77
CA SER A 128 1.26 12.41 5.14
C SER A 128 0.25 11.40 5.69
N ILE A 129 0.71 10.41 6.47
CA ILE A 129 -0.13 9.45 7.18
C ILE A 129 -1.14 10.11 8.13
N PHE A 130 -0.90 11.37 8.51
CA PHE A 130 -1.79 12.17 9.34
C PHE A 130 -2.82 13.00 8.54
N CYS A 131 -2.81 12.92 7.19
CA CYS A 131 -3.67 13.71 6.31
C CYS A 131 -4.23 12.87 5.15
N VAL A 132 -5.11 11.92 5.45
CA VAL A 132 -5.63 10.92 4.51
C VAL A 132 -7.11 11.17 4.18
N THR A 133 -7.41 11.85 3.10
CA THR A 133 -8.80 12.28 2.80
C THR A 133 -9.68 11.16 2.26
N ILE A 134 -9.16 10.28 1.39
CA ILE A 134 -9.97 9.26 0.70
C ILE A 134 -9.60 7.83 1.08
N LEU A 135 -8.59 7.63 1.95
CA LEU A 135 -8.06 6.30 2.26
C LEU A 135 -9.16 5.34 2.76
N LYS A 136 -10.06 5.81 3.63
CA LYS A 136 -11.18 4.98 4.10
C LYS A 136 -12.02 4.46 2.94
N GLN A 137 -12.32 5.29 1.95
CA GLN A 137 -13.12 4.89 0.79
C GLN A 137 -12.39 3.86 -0.08
N ILE A 138 -11.06 3.96 -0.19
CA ILE A 138 -10.22 2.98 -0.88
C ILE A 138 -10.27 1.64 -0.13
N LEU A 139 -10.00 1.67 1.17
CA LEU A 139 -9.90 0.48 2.01
C LEU A 139 -11.20 -0.30 2.14
N THR A 140 -12.37 0.37 2.05
CA THR A 140 -13.66 -0.33 2.04
C THR A 140 -13.91 -1.16 0.79
N GLN A 141 -13.11 -0.96 -0.27
CA GLN A 141 -13.18 -1.72 -1.52
C GLN A 141 -12.18 -2.87 -1.59
N ILE A 142 -11.32 -3.00 -0.56
CA ILE A 142 -10.20 -3.97 -0.51
C ILE A 142 -10.34 -4.81 0.74
N THR A 143 -10.57 -6.12 0.59
CA THR A 143 -10.78 -7.03 1.71
C THR A 143 -9.54 -7.87 2.05
N TRP A 144 -8.58 -7.97 1.13
CA TRP A 144 -7.32 -8.71 1.27
C TRP A 144 -6.22 -7.84 1.90
N ASP A 145 -5.09 -8.45 2.22
CA ASP A 145 -3.91 -7.78 2.77
C ASP A 145 -3.47 -6.59 1.92
N ILE A 146 -3.28 -5.44 2.55
CA ILE A 146 -2.84 -4.22 1.87
C ILE A 146 -1.93 -3.38 2.76
N GLU A 147 -0.76 -3.03 2.24
CA GLU A 147 0.14 -2.04 2.81
C GLU A 147 -0.06 -0.70 2.14
N VAL A 148 -0.03 0.36 2.93
CA VAL A 148 -0.13 1.74 2.43
C VAL A 148 1.10 2.50 2.91
N ASP A 149 1.94 2.92 1.96
CA ASP A 149 3.08 3.79 2.19
C ASP A 149 2.70 5.25 2.00
N PHE A 150 3.10 6.08 2.94
CA PHE A 150 2.99 7.52 2.91
C PHE A 150 4.38 8.15 2.86
N ILE A 151 4.45 9.47 2.70
CA ILE A 151 5.75 10.17 2.68
C ILE A 151 6.50 10.11 4.02
N ASP A 152 5.81 9.81 5.11
CA ASP A 152 6.30 9.86 6.50
C ASP A 152 5.98 8.60 7.32
N GLY A 153 5.61 7.50 6.70
CA GLY A 153 5.37 6.22 7.38
C GLY A 153 4.54 5.25 6.57
N SER A 154 4.31 4.08 7.12
CA SER A 154 3.53 3.01 6.48
C SER A 154 2.54 2.40 7.47
N ILE A 155 1.46 1.83 6.95
CA ILE A 155 0.45 1.11 7.73
C ILE A 155 -0.04 -0.11 6.95
N PHE A 156 -0.28 -1.20 7.65
CA PHE A 156 -0.78 -2.44 7.07
C PHE A 156 -2.20 -2.74 7.52
N TYR A 157 -3.03 -3.19 6.61
CA TYR A 157 -4.39 -3.63 6.89
C TYR A 157 -4.53 -5.10 6.52
N PRO A 158 -4.65 -6.01 7.49
CA PRO A 158 -4.84 -7.44 7.26
C PRO A 158 -6.09 -7.74 6.46
N GLU A 159 -6.11 -8.90 5.82
CA GLU A 159 -7.32 -9.39 5.15
C GLU A 159 -8.45 -9.65 6.16
N TYR A 160 -9.67 -9.65 5.65
CA TYR A 160 -10.84 -10.11 6.36
C TYR A 160 -11.82 -10.77 5.41
N ASN A 161 -12.57 -11.72 5.91
CA ASN A 161 -13.63 -12.39 5.17
C ASN A 161 -14.99 -11.93 5.70
N GLY A 162 -15.89 -11.60 4.79
CA GLY A 162 -17.26 -11.26 5.13
C GLY A 162 -18.24 -12.15 4.34
N GLY A 163 -19.12 -12.82 5.05
CA GLY A 163 -20.17 -13.65 4.47
C GLY A 163 -21.50 -13.42 5.15
N TYR A 164 -22.57 -13.86 4.52
CA TYR A 164 -23.88 -13.90 5.12
C TYR A 164 -24.20 -15.34 5.51
N ASP A 165 -24.33 -15.59 6.80
CA ASP A 165 -24.78 -16.86 7.32
C ASP A 165 -26.29 -16.85 7.47
N GLU A 166 -26.94 -17.93 7.01
CA GLU A 166 -28.34 -18.14 7.25
C GLU A 166 -28.57 -18.61 8.71
N VAL A 167 -29.28 -17.81 9.48
CA VAL A 167 -29.53 -18.07 10.88
C VAL A 167 -30.99 -18.50 11.08
N GLY A 168 -31.17 -19.78 11.41
CA GLY A 168 -32.41 -20.38 11.85
C GLY A 168 -33.48 -20.55 10.76
N PRO A 169 -34.64 -21.09 11.16
CA PRO A 169 -35.70 -21.48 10.21
C PRO A 169 -36.42 -20.29 9.54
N ALA A 170 -36.13 -19.06 9.95
CA ALA A 170 -36.78 -17.85 9.42
C ALA A 170 -36.00 -17.25 8.21
N HIS A 171 -34.97 -17.93 7.68
CA HIS A 171 -34.14 -17.43 6.60
C HIS A 171 -33.56 -16.02 6.85
N ILE A 172 -33.18 -15.75 8.10
CA ILE A 172 -32.52 -14.49 8.47
C ILE A 172 -31.05 -14.61 8.13
N PHE A 173 -30.53 -13.70 7.33
CA PHE A 173 -29.11 -13.63 6.99
C PHE A 173 -28.41 -12.66 7.95
N ALA A 174 -27.43 -13.15 8.67
CA ALA A 174 -26.55 -12.35 9.50
C ALA A 174 -25.20 -12.16 8.80
N LEU A 175 -24.70 -10.93 8.80
CA LEU A 175 -23.34 -10.66 8.32
C LEU A 175 -22.37 -11.24 9.35
N ASN A 176 -21.58 -12.23 8.93
CA ASN A 176 -20.46 -12.77 9.68
C ASN A 176 -19.16 -12.20 9.11
N ILE A 177 -18.31 -11.64 9.97
CA ILE A 177 -17.02 -11.08 9.57
C ILE A 177 -15.96 -11.79 10.40
N GLU A 178 -15.00 -12.40 9.69
CA GLU A 178 -13.85 -13.07 10.24
C GLU A 178 -12.59 -12.26 9.96
N GLY A 179 -11.71 -12.09 10.95
CA GLY A 179 -10.47 -11.32 10.88
C GLY A 179 -10.61 -9.88 11.36
N GLU A 180 -9.57 -9.38 12.01
CA GLU A 180 -9.55 -8.01 12.56
C GLU A 180 -9.37 -6.93 11.49
N GLY A 181 -8.97 -7.29 10.27
CA GLY A 181 -8.77 -6.37 9.16
C GLY A 181 -9.98 -5.49 8.85
N PHE A 182 -11.22 -5.99 9.06
CA PHE A 182 -12.43 -5.18 8.92
C PHE A 182 -12.49 -4.04 9.94
N ARG A 183 -12.24 -4.34 11.22
CA ARG A 183 -12.28 -3.33 12.28
C ARG A 183 -11.19 -2.29 12.10
N MET A 184 -9.98 -2.71 11.74
CA MET A 184 -8.85 -1.83 11.48
C MET A 184 -9.17 -0.84 10.35
N ARG A 185 -9.89 -1.27 9.29
CA ARG A 185 -10.35 -0.40 8.19
C ARG A 185 -11.47 0.58 8.59
N GLN A 186 -12.08 0.42 9.76
CA GLN A 186 -13.07 1.38 10.29
C GLN A 186 -12.43 2.44 11.20
N CYS A 187 -11.14 2.31 11.56
CA CYS A 187 -10.44 3.20 12.48
C CYS A 187 -10.08 4.52 11.81
N PHE A 188 -11.11 5.35 11.58
CA PHE A 188 -10.99 6.69 11.01
C PHE A 188 -11.88 7.67 11.78
N LYS A 189 -11.35 8.86 12.09
CA LYS A 189 -12.06 10.01 12.65
C LYS A 189 -11.74 11.25 11.83
N ASP A 190 -12.75 11.99 11.39
CA ASP A 190 -12.60 13.25 10.64
C ASP A 190 -11.63 13.13 9.44
N SER A 191 -11.78 12.06 8.65
CA SER A 191 -10.90 11.74 7.50
C SER A 191 -9.42 11.55 7.86
N LYS A 192 -9.11 11.19 9.10
CA LYS A 192 -7.78 10.82 9.58
C LYS A 192 -7.79 9.42 10.13
N ILE A 193 -6.64 8.76 10.12
CA ILE A 193 -6.50 7.47 10.78
C ILE A 193 -6.64 7.67 12.30
N ASP A 194 -7.56 6.94 12.91
CA ASP A 194 -7.68 6.81 14.37
C ASP A 194 -6.69 5.75 14.85
N PHE A 195 -5.47 6.17 15.14
CA PHE A 195 -4.42 5.26 15.60
C PHE A 195 -4.75 4.58 16.92
N ASP A 196 -5.45 5.26 17.84
CA ASP A 196 -5.86 4.64 19.12
C ASP A 196 -6.83 3.50 18.87
N GLY A 197 -7.81 3.70 17.98
CA GLY A 197 -8.74 2.66 17.54
C GLY A 197 -8.05 1.51 16.81
N TYR A 198 -7.13 1.83 15.90
CA TYR A 198 -6.34 0.85 15.18
C TYR A 198 -5.47 0.01 16.12
N ASP A 199 -4.72 0.65 17.01
CA ASP A 199 -3.85 -0.01 17.97
C ASP A 199 -4.66 -0.83 19.02
N ALA A 200 -5.93 -0.48 19.28
CA ALA A 200 -6.81 -1.26 20.14
C ALA A 200 -7.21 -2.63 19.54
N CYS A 201 -7.12 -2.80 18.23
CA CYS A 201 -7.39 -4.07 17.56
C CYS A 201 -6.25 -5.10 17.78
N PHE A 202 -5.05 -4.67 18.20
CA PHE A 202 -3.85 -5.48 18.21
C PHE A 202 -3.93 -6.71 19.13
N GLU A 203 -4.56 -6.60 20.29
CA GLU A 203 -4.70 -7.73 21.23
C GLU A 203 -5.47 -8.90 20.59
N LYS A 204 -6.57 -8.56 19.90
CA LYS A 204 -7.39 -9.55 19.21
C LYS A 204 -6.70 -10.07 17.95
N LEU A 205 -6.00 -9.21 17.22
CA LEU A 205 -5.15 -9.59 16.09
C LEU A 205 -4.15 -10.68 16.51
N CYS A 206 -3.47 -10.51 17.67
CA CYS A 206 -2.53 -11.51 18.21
C CYS A 206 -3.18 -12.87 18.52
N ALA A 207 -4.49 -12.92 18.71
CA ALA A 207 -5.21 -14.16 18.99
C ALA A 207 -5.74 -14.86 17.72
N GLU A 208 -5.92 -14.14 16.64
CA GLU A 208 -6.64 -14.63 15.44
C GLU A 208 -5.75 -14.75 14.19
N GLU A 209 -4.66 -13.96 14.10
CA GLU A 209 -3.87 -13.86 12.88
C GLU A 209 -2.55 -14.64 12.95
N SER A 210 -1.89 -14.77 11.79
CA SER A 210 -0.57 -15.39 11.69
C SER A 210 0.51 -14.53 12.32
N GLU A 211 1.60 -15.15 12.80
CA GLU A 211 2.75 -14.41 13.37
C GLU A 211 3.33 -13.40 12.38
N SER A 212 3.39 -13.71 11.10
CA SER A 212 3.88 -12.78 10.08
C SER A 212 2.98 -11.55 9.93
N CYS A 213 1.66 -11.71 9.98
CA CYS A 213 0.70 -10.62 9.97
C CYS A 213 0.84 -9.73 11.21
N ILE A 214 0.88 -10.36 12.40
CA ILE A 214 1.03 -9.65 13.68
C ILE A 214 2.34 -8.86 13.70
N PHE A 215 3.45 -9.48 13.28
CA PHE A 215 4.74 -8.82 13.18
C PHE A 215 4.70 -7.62 12.22
N HIS A 216 4.07 -7.79 11.04
CA HIS A 216 3.97 -6.74 10.04
C HIS A 216 3.22 -5.51 10.60
N VAL A 217 2.09 -5.71 11.26
CA VAL A 217 1.37 -4.63 11.95
C VAL A 217 2.24 -3.99 13.03
N ALA A 218 2.88 -4.81 13.87
CA ALA A 218 3.67 -4.31 15.00
C ALA A 218 4.86 -3.47 14.54
N ILE A 219 5.63 -3.94 13.55
CA ILE A 219 6.83 -3.23 13.09
C ILE A 219 6.48 -1.90 12.40
N LEU A 220 5.47 -1.86 11.53
CA LEU A 220 5.09 -0.63 10.85
C LEU A 220 4.54 0.41 11.84
N ARG A 221 3.72 -0.01 12.80
CA ARG A 221 3.22 0.89 13.83
C ARG A 221 4.34 1.38 14.78
N PHE A 222 5.28 0.53 15.13
CA PHE A 222 6.48 0.93 15.86
C PHE A 222 7.31 1.95 15.07
N MET A 223 7.51 1.72 13.77
CA MET A 223 8.24 2.66 12.91
C MET A 223 7.54 4.01 12.79
N THR A 224 6.21 4.06 12.81
CA THR A 224 5.41 5.30 12.84
C THR A 224 5.27 5.93 14.22
N GLY A 225 5.98 5.43 15.24
CA GLY A 225 6.13 6.07 16.55
C GLY A 225 5.22 5.53 17.66
N SER A 226 4.53 4.39 17.48
CA SER A 226 3.75 3.78 18.55
C SER A 226 4.62 2.91 19.45
N GLU A 227 4.79 3.32 20.71
CA GLU A 227 5.52 2.53 21.73
C GLU A 227 4.73 1.32 22.22
N ARG A 228 3.43 1.25 21.92
CA ARG A 228 2.55 0.17 22.38
C ARG A 228 3.01 -1.22 21.92
N TYR A 229 3.73 -1.29 20.82
CA TYR A 229 4.20 -2.54 20.22
C TYR A 229 5.57 -3.02 20.75
N ILE A 230 6.27 -2.19 21.53
CA ILE A 230 7.59 -2.53 22.10
C ILE A 230 7.56 -3.84 22.93
N PRO A 231 6.56 -4.08 23.81
CA PRO A 231 6.53 -5.34 24.56
C PRO A 231 6.43 -6.57 23.66
N TYR A 232 5.64 -6.50 22.60
CA TYR A 232 5.53 -7.58 21.62
C TYR A 232 6.86 -7.80 20.88
N LEU A 233 7.46 -6.72 20.34
CA LEU A 233 8.71 -6.79 19.60
C LEU A 233 9.89 -7.30 20.46
N ARG A 234 9.90 -7.02 21.75
CA ARG A 234 10.92 -7.56 22.69
C ARG A 234 10.73 -9.04 23.02
N ALA A 235 9.51 -9.56 22.92
CA ALA A 235 9.19 -10.93 23.32
C ALA A 235 9.39 -11.95 22.18
N HIS A 236 9.61 -11.51 20.94
CA HIS A 236 9.65 -12.38 19.77
C HIS A 236 10.98 -12.26 19.00
N ASP A 237 11.37 -13.33 18.30
CA ASP A 237 12.48 -13.28 17.37
C ASP A 237 12.06 -12.55 16.09
N LEU A 238 12.70 -11.41 15.83
CA LEU A 238 12.38 -10.53 14.71
C LEU A 238 13.19 -10.84 13.44
N THR A 239 14.27 -11.61 13.55
CA THR A 239 15.25 -11.79 12.46
C THR A 239 14.65 -12.49 11.24
N SER A 240 13.76 -13.45 11.46
CA SER A 240 13.09 -14.20 10.39
C SER A 240 12.16 -13.36 9.51
N TYR A 241 11.67 -12.23 10.01
CA TYR A 241 10.73 -11.34 9.30
C TYR A 241 11.41 -10.12 8.71
N LEU A 242 12.39 -9.55 9.41
CA LEU A 242 13.02 -8.27 9.02
C LEU A 242 13.70 -8.30 7.66
N HIS A 243 14.27 -9.42 7.23
CA HIS A 243 14.98 -9.54 5.96
C HIS A 243 14.09 -9.31 4.72
N THR A 244 12.76 -9.25 4.89
CA THR A 244 11.83 -9.00 3.78
C THR A 244 11.59 -7.52 3.51
N TYR A 245 12.03 -6.62 4.42
CA TYR A 245 11.80 -5.19 4.33
C TYR A 245 12.92 -4.47 3.58
N LYS A 246 12.54 -3.53 2.70
CA LYS A 246 13.50 -2.69 1.96
C LYS A 246 14.31 -1.79 2.88
N ASP A 247 13.66 -1.23 3.92
CA ASP A 247 14.26 -0.29 4.87
C ASP A 247 14.80 -0.96 6.13
N ILE A 248 15.23 -2.23 6.00
CA ILE A 248 15.70 -3.07 7.12
C ILE A 248 16.77 -2.37 7.99
N CYS A 249 17.69 -1.60 7.41
CA CYS A 249 18.73 -0.93 8.15
C CYS A 249 18.20 0.10 9.15
N VAL A 250 17.22 0.91 8.72
CA VAL A 250 16.57 1.92 9.57
C VAL A 250 15.73 1.25 10.66
N MET A 251 15.01 0.17 10.31
CA MET A 251 14.21 -0.60 11.27
C MET A 251 15.11 -1.21 12.36
N VAL A 252 16.20 -1.85 11.97
CA VAL A 252 17.14 -2.50 12.89
C VAL A 252 17.82 -1.48 13.81
N GLU A 253 18.23 -0.32 13.29
CA GLU A 253 18.83 0.73 14.12
C GLU A 253 17.87 1.15 15.24
N LYS A 254 16.61 1.44 14.91
CA LYS A 254 15.57 1.82 15.86
C LYS A 254 15.22 0.69 16.84
N LEU A 255 15.15 -0.57 16.38
CA LEU A 255 14.89 -1.73 17.24
C LEU A 255 15.98 -1.95 18.29
N ILE A 256 17.26 -1.73 17.93
CA ILE A 256 18.39 -1.82 18.86
C ILE A 256 18.33 -0.66 19.87
N GLU A 257 18.05 0.57 19.43
CA GLU A 257 17.94 1.73 20.31
C GLU A 257 16.86 1.54 21.36
N GLU A 258 15.72 0.98 20.97
CA GLU A 258 14.60 0.68 21.87
C GLU A 258 14.75 -0.67 22.60
N LYS A 259 15.90 -1.33 22.49
CA LYS A 259 16.19 -2.63 23.13
C LYS A 259 15.16 -3.72 22.77
N CYS A 260 14.62 -3.68 21.58
CA CYS A 260 13.77 -4.72 21.01
C CYS A 260 14.60 -5.81 20.30
N MET A 261 15.85 -5.52 19.97
CA MET A 261 16.76 -6.44 19.31
C MET A 261 18.18 -6.32 19.92
N ASP A 262 18.86 -7.46 20.08
CA ASP A 262 20.25 -7.50 20.48
C ASP A 262 21.17 -7.27 19.26
N VAL A 263 22.31 -6.61 19.49
CA VAL A 263 23.35 -6.42 18.46
C VAL A 263 23.84 -7.76 17.89
N GLN A 264 23.80 -8.84 18.68
CA GLN A 264 24.18 -10.19 18.22
C GLN A 264 23.22 -10.74 17.15
N ALA A 265 21.94 -10.36 17.18
CA ALA A 265 20.96 -10.75 16.17
C ALA A 265 21.32 -10.22 14.77
N LEU A 266 22.14 -9.15 14.67
CA LEU A 266 22.66 -8.64 13.40
C LEU A 266 23.47 -9.68 12.62
N ASP A 267 24.17 -10.62 13.28
CA ASP A 267 24.91 -11.66 12.58
C ASP A 267 23.99 -12.58 11.76
N VAL A 268 22.83 -12.86 12.29
CA VAL A 268 21.80 -13.65 11.59
C VAL A 268 21.30 -12.89 10.37
N LEU A 269 20.91 -11.62 10.54
CA LEU A 269 20.42 -10.77 9.44
C LEU A 269 21.49 -10.58 8.36
N ILE A 270 22.75 -10.28 8.73
CA ILE A 270 23.87 -10.14 7.81
C ILE A 270 24.08 -11.45 7.00
N SER A 271 23.91 -12.60 7.65
CA SER A 271 24.06 -13.91 6.97
C SER A 271 22.93 -14.19 5.99
N MET A 272 21.72 -13.69 6.24
CA MET A 272 20.53 -13.88 5.39
C MET A 272 20.46 -12.89 4.24
N GLU A 273 21.04 -11.68 4.42
CA GLU A 273 20.98 -10.61 3.43
C GLU A 273 21.77 -10.93 2.17
N LYS A 274 21.13 -10.81 1.02
CA LYS A 274 21.71 -11.08 -0.30
C LYS A 274 22.20 -9.82 -1.00
N ASP A 275 21.60 -8.68 -0.71
CA ASP A 275 22.03 -7.40 -1.25
C ASP A 275 23.31 -6.96 -0.57
N LEU A 276 24.35 -6.70 -1.37
CA LEU A 276 25.68 -6.37 -0.87
C LEU A 276 25.70 -5.00 -0.17
N GLU A 277 24.95 -4.04 -0.67
CA GLU A 277 24.88 -2.69 -0.11
C GLU A 277 24.22 -2.70 1.27
N THR A 278 23.04 -3.28 1.37
CA THR A 278 22.30 -3.48 2.62
C THR A 278 23.13 -4.25 3.65
N ARG A 279 23.79 -5.32 3.21
CA ARG A 279 24.66 -6.13 4.05
C ARG A 279 25.84 -5.33 4.62
N THR A 280 26.45 -4.46 3.81
CA THR A 280 27.55 -3.59 4.24
C THR A 280 27.07 -2.60 5.30
N VAL A 281 25.93 -1.96 5.11
CA VAL A 281 25.32 -1.04 6.08
C VAL A 281 25.02 -1.73 7.41
N LEU A 282 24.46 -2.96 7.37
CA LEU A 282 24.23 -3.74 8.59
C LEU A 282 25.52 -4.08 9.35
N MET A 283 26.61 -4.39 8.63
CA MET A 283 27.95 -4.61 9.24
C MET A 283 28.50 -3.34 9.90
N GLU A 284 28.37 -2.20 9.23
CA GLU A 284 28.80 -0.89 9.78
C GLU A 284 27.97 -0.53 11.03
N LEU A 285 26.67 -0.74 10.99
CA LEU A 285 25.77 -0.54 12.13
C LEU A 285 26.19 -1.40 13.32
N LYS A 286 26.48 -2.68 13.08
CA LYS A 286 26.97 -3.60 14.12
C LYS A 286 28.26 -3.09 14.78
N ASN A 287 29.27 -2.73 13.97
CA ASN A 287 30.56 -2.24 14.47
C ASN A 287 30.36 -0.97 15.33
N LYS A 288 29.60 0.01 14.82
CA LYS A 288 29.27 1.26 15.55
C LYS A 288 28.64 1.01 16.91
N LYS A 289 27.67 0.09 16.99
CA LYS A 289 26.96 -0.21 18.25
C LYS A 289 27.83 -1.01 19.22
N MET A 290 28.73 -1.87 18.74
CA MET A 290 29.70 -2.60 19.57
C MET A 290 30.74 -1.67 20.19
N GLU A 291 31.28 -0.71 19.42
CA GLU A 291 32.20 0.30 19.92
C GLU A 291 31.60 1.16 21.03
N THR A 292 30.34 1.57 20.84
CA THR A 292 29.60 2.37 21.83
C THR A 292 29.37 1.58 23.12
N SER A 293 29.07 0.28 23.04
CA SER A 293 28.85 -0.55 24.22
C SER A 293 30.19 -0.84 24.99
N SER A 294 31.30 -0.92 24.29
CA SER A 294 32.61 -1.10 24.93
C SER A 294 33.15 0.18 25.61
N ALA A 295 32.83 1.36 25.09
CA ALA A 295 33.21 2.63 25.69
C ALA A 295 32.53 2.88 27.06
N TYR A 296 31.28 2.49 27.22
CA TYR A 296 30.55 2.60 28.48
C TYR A 296 31.05 1.62 29.58
N SER A 297 31.75 0.54 29.21
CA SER A 297 32.32 -0.40 30.18
C SER A 297 33.63 0.07 30.81
N PHE A 298 34.24 1.14 30.32
CA PHE A 298 35.49 1.71 30.82
C PHE A 298 35.33 2.91 31.76
N GLU A 299 34.12 3.47 31.89
CA GLU A 299 33.88 4.62 32.79
C GLU A 299 33.38 4.21 34.21
N ASP A 300 33.15 2.91 34.46
CA ASP A 300 32.72 2.39 35.77
C ASP A 300 33.85 1.80 36.62
N PHE A 301 35.09 2.24 36.42
CA PHE A 301 36.23 1.87 37.29
C PHE A 301 36.94 3.10 37.88
#